data_b0ee4982c84a2309e53056fa0d766049
#
_entry.id   b0ee4982c84a2309e53056fa0d766049
#
_cell.length_a   1.000
_cell.length_b   1.000
_cell.length_c   1.000
_cell.angle_alpha   90.00
_cell.angle_beta   90.00
_cell.angle_gamma   90.00
#
_symmetry.space_group_name_H-M   'P 1'
#
loop_
_entity.id
_entity.type
_entity.pdbx_description
1 polymer ?
#
loop_
_entity_poly.entity_id
_entity_poly.type
_entity_poly.pdbx_seq_one_letter_code
_entity_poly.pdbx_strand_id
1 'polypeptide(L)'
;MKNDIKVFSPENLGWLEYKLNDQERDYVWRCIKNKKIDYRSKLAGHISSSYTLLDTGDWFFLNTIKPLLESYAVKFVNIAKTFPTRRPHPLWMSEWWVNYQKQGEFNPIHNHAGVYSFVIWMKIPFEWKDQNNNTSLSGNSNGQLVSSFQLSYADIMGEPRTYNYELSKKDEGMMLLFPSKLRHQVYPFYDCDEDRIS
;
A
#
# COMPACT_ATOMS: atom_id res chain seq x y z
N MET A 1 -15.97 46.58 -3.99
CA MET A 1 -14.63 46.07 -4.43
C MET A 1 -14.53 44.61 -3.95
N LYS A 2 -14.45 43.65 -4.86
CA LYS A 2 -14.11 42.26 -4.47
C LYS A 2 -12.64 42.28 -4.13
N ASN A 3 -12.28 42.04 -2.87
CA ASN A 3 -10.91 41.85 -2.47
C ASN A 3 -10.36 40.61 -3.17
N ASP A 4 -9.20 40.74 -3.82
CA ASP A 4 -8.49 39.60 -4.42
C ASP A 4 -8.00 38.66 -3.31
N ILE A 5 -8.64 37.50 -3.19
CA ILE A 5 -8.23 36.46 -2.26
C ILE A 5 -7.14 35.62 -2.93
N LYS A 6 -5.94 35.61 -2.35
CA LYS A 6 -4.87 34.70 -2.76
C LYS A 6 -4.90 33.47 -1.87
N VAL A 7 -4.94 32.29 -2.50
CA VAL A 7 -4.91 31.00 -1.80
C VAL A 7 -3.52 30.40 -1.93
N PHE A 8 -2.93 30.02 -0.81
CA PHE A 8 -1.66 29.32 -0.74
C PHE A 8 -1.87 27.92 -0.17
N SER A 9 -1.35 26.91 -0.85
CA SER A 9 -1.32 25.53 -0.37
C SER A 9 0.14 25.07 -0.31
N PRO A 10 0.68 24.76 0.87
CA PRO A 10 2.03 24.22 0.98
C PRO A 10 2.15 22.91 0.20
N GLU A 11 3.30 22.72 -0.44
CA GLU A 11 3.62 21.43 -1.06
C GLU A 11 3.72 20.34 0.01
N ASN A 12 3.14 19.19 -0.27
CA ASN A 12 3.27 18.00 0.54
C ASN A 12 3.46 16.77 -0.35
N LEU A 13 4.03 15.72 0.23
CA LEU A 13 4.11 14.41 -0.42
C LEU A 13 2.75 13.73 -0.37
N GLY A 14 2.47 12.92 -1.37
CA GLY A 14 1.28 12.09 -1.44
C GLY A 14 1.64 10.66 -1.83
N TRP A 15 0.71 9.99 -2.47
CA TRP A 15 0.88 8.64 -3.02
C TRP A 15 0.19 8.55 -4.37
N LEU A 16 0.56 7.53 -5.14
CA LEU A 16 -0.09 7.21 -6.40
C LEU A 16 -1.00 6.00 -6.22
N GLU A 17 -2.14 6.04 -6.88
CA GLU A 17 -3.02 4.91 -7.08
C GLU A 17 -2.93 4.49 -8.55
N TYR A 18 -2.77 3.19 -8.80
CA TYR A 18 -2.61 2.62 -10.12
C TYR A 18 -3.36 1.30 -10.22
N LYS A 19 -4.03 1.08 -11.33
CA LYS A 19 -4.68 -0.20 -11.63
C LYS A 19 -3.80 -0.99 -12.58
N LEU A 20 -3.33 -2.16 -12.15
CA LEU A 20 -2.54 -3.05 -12.99
C LEU A 20 -3.33 -3.43 -14.24
N ASN A 21 -2.69 -3.41 -15.39
CA ASN A 21 -3.21 -4.03 -16.61
C ASN A 21 -3.13 -5.56 -16.50
N ASP A 22 -3.75 -6.26 -17.46
CA ASP A 22 -3.82 -7.73 -17.44
C ASP A 22 -2.43 -8.38 -17.47
N GLN A 23 -1.50 -7.85 -18.28
CA GLN A 23 -0.14 -8.37 -18.39
C GLN A 23 0.64 -8.24 -17.06
N GLU A 24 0.53 -7.10 -16.41
CA GLU A 24 1.16 -6.85 -15.10
C GLU A 24 0.54 -7.76 -14.04
N ARG A 25 -0.79 -7.86 -14.01
CA ARG A 25 -1.51 -8.72 -13.08
C ARG A 25 -1.14 -10.18 -13.23
N ASP A 26 -1.06 -10.69 -14.47
CA ASP A 26 -0.65 -12.06 -14.76
C ASP A 26 0.81 -12.31 -14.36
N TYR A 27 1.69 -11.31 -14.54
CA TYR A 27 3.07 -11.40 -14.08
C TYR A 27 3.15 -11.54 -12.57
N VAL A 28 2.45 -10.69 -11.83
CA VAL A 28 2.41 -10.75 -10.35
C VAL A 28 1.89 -12.11 -9.89
N TRP A 29 0.81 -12.64 -10.50
CA TRP A 29 0.30 -13.99 -10.18
C TRP A 29 1.32 -15.09 -10.46
N ARG A 30 2.13 -15.00 -11.53
CA ARG A 30 3.22 -15.94 -11.76
C ARG A 30 4.28 -15.88 -10.66
N CYS A 31 4.67 -14.68 -10.24
CA CYS A 31 5.61 -14.51 -9.13
C CYS A 31 5.06 -15.12 -7.83
N ILE A 32 3.77 -14.90 -7.53
CA ILE A 32 3.09 -15.46 -6.35
C ILE A 32 3.06 -17.00 -6.41
N LYS A 33 2.77 -17.60 -7.55
CA LYS A 33 2.80 -19.07 -7.73
C LYS A 33 4.21 -19.65 -7.52
N ASN A 34 5.24 -18.89 -7.86
CA ASN A 34 6.64 -19.27 -7.75
C ASN A 34 7.32 -18.78 -6.46
N LYS A 35 6.56 -18.36 -5.45
CA LYS A 35 7.06 -17.89 -4.14
C LYS A 35 8.05 -18.88 -3.53
N LYS A 36 9.09 -18.38 -2.85
CA LYS A 36 10.22 -19.22 -2.45
C LYS A 36 10.37 -19.37 -0.93
N ILE A 37 10.59 -18.29 -0.22
CA ILE A 37 11.13 -18.32 1.14
C ILE A 37 10.14 -17.65 2.08
N ASP A 38 9.94 -18.23 3.25
CA ASP A 38 9.15 -17.64 4.34
C ASP A 38 9.74 -16.27 4.74
N TYR A 39 8.88 -15.25 4.75
CA TYR A 39 9.28 -13.87 5.03
C TYR A 39 8.75 -13.34 6.36
N ARG A 40 7.96 -14.13 7.10
CA ARG A 40 7.24 -13.70 8.32
C ARG A 40 8.14 -13.08 9.39
N SER A 41 9.35 -13.59 9.58
CA SER A 41 10.29 -13.11 10.61
C SER A 41 10.75 -11.66 10.41
N LYS A 42 10.51 -11.08 9.23
CA LYS A 42 10.88 -9.69 8.89
C LYS A 42 9.70 -8.73 8.92
N LEU A 43 8.49 -9.23 9.16
CA LEU A 43 7.26 -8.41 9.15
C LEU A 43 6.87 -7.96 10.55
N ALA A 44 6.32 -6.75 10.65
CA ALA A 44 5.74 -6.23 11.88
C ALA A 44 4.35 -6.80 12.17
N GLY A 45 3.72 -7.46 11.19
CA GLY A 45 2.32 -7.87 11.23
C GLY A 45 2.08 -9.22 11.88
N HIS A 46 0.86 -9.41 12.33
CA HIS A 46 0.33 -10.70 12.78
C HIS A 46 -0.28 -11.45 11.59
N ILE A 47 0.58 -11.82 10.63
CA ILE A 47 0.20 -12.57 9.43
C ILE A 47 0.93 -13.91 9.42
N SER A 48 0.15 -14.99 9.37
CA SER A 48 0.68 -16.35 9.50
C SER A 48 1.37 -16.88 8.25
N SER A 49 1.18 -16.26 7.09
CA SER A 49 1.73 -16.72 5.81
C SER A 49 2.23 -15.56 4.95
N SER A 50 3.55 -15.45 4.81
CA SER A 50 4.21 -14.45 3.95
C SER A 50 5.43 -15.05 3.29
N TYR A 51 5.65 -14.75 2.00
CA TYR A 51 6.72 -15.34 1.22
C TYR A 51 7.39 -14.30 0.32
N THR A 52 8.71 -14.44 0.13
CA THR A 52 9.44 -13.61 -0.84
C THR A 52 8.99 -13.93 -2.27
N LEU A 53 8.95 -12.88 -3.08
CA LEU A 53 8.77 -12.95 -4.52
C LEU A 53 10.08 -12.63 -5.24
N LEU A 54 10.22 -13.13 -6.46
CA LEU A 54 11.35 -12.85 -7.33
C LEU A 54 10.86 -12.14 -8.59
N ASP A 55 11.39 -10.95 -8.83
CA ASP A 55 11.21 -10.23 -10.10
C ASP A 55 12.28 -10.68 -11.10
N THR A 56 11.98 -11.70 -11.88
CA THR A 56 12.93 -12.26 -12.83
C THR A 56 13.25 -11.25 -13.94
N GLY A 57 14.54 -10.87 -14.02
CA GLY A 57 15.01 -9.90 -15.01
C GLY A 57 14.51 -8.48 -14.77
N ASP A 58 14.13 -8.15 -13.53
CA ASP A 58 13.62 -6.86 -13.12
C ASP A 58 12.41 -6.39 -13.97
N TRP A 59 11.62 -7.35 -14.45
CA TRP A 59 10.54 -7.05 -15.39
C TRP A 59 9.48 -6.14 -14.78
N PHE A 60 9.00 -6.45 -13.58
CA PHE A 60 7.99 -5.66 -12.90
C PHE A 60 8.53 -4.29 -12.50
N PHE A 61 9.77 -4.27 -12.01
CA PHE A 61 10.43 -3.01 -11.72
C PHE A 61 10.53 -2.11 -12.95
N LEU A 62 11.02 -2.64 -14.08
CA LEU A 62 11.26 -1.83 -15.29
C LEU A 62 9.97 -1.40 -15.99
N ASN A 63 8.94 -2.24 -16.01
CA ASN A 63 7.73 -2.00 -16.78
C ASN A 63 6.61 -1.33 -15.97
N THR A 64 6.61 -1.47 -14.63
CA THR A 64 5.54 -0.94 -13.79
C THR A 64 6.09 0.06 -12.77
N ILE A 65 7.04 -0.34 -11.91
CA ILE A 65 7.50 0.49 -10.79
C ILE A 65 8.23 1.74 -11.29
N LYS A 66 9.19 1.59 -12.20
CA LYS A 66 10.00 2.70 -12.71
C LYS A 66 9.15 3.81 -13.38
N PRO A 67 8.20 3.52 -14.27
CA PRO A 67 7.29 4.54 -14.80
C PRO A 67 6.46 5.26 -13.72
N LEU A 68 6.02 4.53 -12.68
CA LEU A 68 5.31 5.14 -11.55
C LEU A 68 6.22 6.05 -10.72
N LEU A 69 7.48 5.67 -10.50
CA LEU A 69 8.46 6.53 -9.83
C LEU A 69 8.73 7.82 -10.61
N GLU A 70 8.81 7.74 -11.93
CA GLU A 70 8.95 8.90 -12.82
C GLU A 70 7.71 9.81 -12.71
N SER A 71 6.51 9.23 -12.75
CA SER A 71 5.24 9.94 -12.56
C SER A 71 5.16 10.60 -11.18
N TYR A 72 5.60 9.90 -10.14
CA TYR A 72 5.65 10.44 -8.78
C TYR A 72 6.56 11.66 -8.69
N ALA A 73 7.75 11.57 -9.29
CA ALA A 73 8.74 12.65 -9.29
C ALA A 73 8.27 13.90 -10.04
N VAL A 74 7.40 13.76 -11.04
CA VAL A 74 6.76 14.86 -11.76
C VAL A 74 5.66 15.51 -10.91
N LYS A 75 4.84 14.68 -10.25
CA LYS A 75 3.66 15.16 -9.50
C LYS A 75 4.00 15.78 -8.15
N PHE A 76 4.98 15.22 -7.47
CA PHE A 76 5.39 15.64 -6.13
C PHE A 76 6.85 16.12 -6.14
N VAL A 77 7.75 15.32 -5.59
CA VAL A 77 9.18 15.56 -5.57
C VAL A 77 9.93 14.24 -5.74
N ASN A 78 11.07 14.29 -6.39
CA ASN A 78 11.93 13.11 -6.42
C ASN A 78 12.64 12.94 -5.07
N ILE A 79 12.05 12.09 -4.21
CA ILE A 79 12.55 11.85 -2.84
C ILE A 79 14.01 11.36 -2.87
N ALA A 80 14.40 10.55 -3.87
CA ALA A 80 15.78 10.06 -3.97
C ALA A 80 16.80 11.20 -4.11
N LYS A 81 16.40 12.35 -4.66
CA LYS A 81 17.27 13.54 -4.78
C LYS A 81 17.38 14.36 -3.49
N THR A 82 16.53 14.11 -2.50
CA THR A 82 16.62 14.80 -1.20
C THR A 82 17.71 14.25 -0.30
N PHE A 83 18.24 13.06 -0.62
CA PHE A 83 19.35 12.48 0.12
C PHE A 83 20.69 13.12 -0.31
N PRO A 84 21.52 13.59 0.64
CA PRO A 84 22.79 14.24 0.34
C PRO A 84 23.84 13.19 -0.08
N THR A 85 23.81 12.76 -1.31
CA THR A 85 24.78 11.81 -1.88
C THR A 85 25.68 12.49 -2.90
N ARG A 86 26.96 12.08 -2.98
CA ARG A 86 27.91 12.66 -3.95
C ARG A 86 27.61 12.26 -5.39
N ARG A 87 26.87 11.16 -5.60
CA ARG A 87 26.51 10.64 -6.92
C ARG A 87 25.04 10.21 -6.91
N PRO A 88 24.32 10.34 -8.04
CA PRO A 88 23.01 9.73 -8.18
C PRO A 88 23.09 8.24 -7.94
N HIS A 89 22.17 7.69 -7.16
CA HIS A 89 22.03 6.25 -6.97
C HIS A 89 20.79 5.79 -7.71
N PRO A 90 20.91 4.75 -8.57
CA PRO A 90 19.74 4.17 -9.20
C PRO A 90 18.86 3.53 -8.12
N LEU A 91 17.55 3.63 -8.29
CA LEU A 91 16.59 2.88 -7.49
C LEU A 91 16.47 1.47 -8.05
N TRP A 92 16.27 0.51 -7.17
CA TRP A 92 15.96 -0.88 -7.51
C TRP A 92 14.97 -1.43 -6.50
N MET A 93 14.31 -2.53 -6.82
CA MET A 93 13.41 -3.23 -5.92
C MET A 93 14.25 -4.13 -4.99
N SER A 94 14.45 -3.68 -3.74
CA SER A 94 15.30 -4.38 -2.77
C SER A 94 14.59 -5.59 -2.14
N GLU A 95 13.29 -5.46 -1.92
CA GLU A 95 12.46 -6.48 -1.26
C GLU A 95 11.09 -6.51 -1.91
N TRP A 96 10.58 -7.71 -2.13
CA TRP A 96 9.22 -7.95 -2.59
C TRP A 96 8.68 -9.23 -1.96
N TRP A 97 7.49 -9.17 -1.37
CA TRP A 97 6.85 -10.31 -0.72
C TRP A 97 5.35 -10.31 -0.95
N VAL A 98 4.73 -11.46 -0.71
CA VAL A 98 3.28 -11.63 -0.71
C VAL A 98 2.81 -12.03 0.68
N ASN A 99 1.72 -11.42 1.13
CA ASN A 99 0.99 -11.77 2.34
C ASN A 99 -0.28 -12.54 1.98
N TYR A 100 -0.51 -13.63 2.67
CA TYR A 100 -1.77 -14.36 2.70
C TYR A 100 -2.40 -14.10 4.07
N GLN A 101 -3.21 -13.07 4.15
CA GLN A 101 -3.84 -12.66 5.39
C GLN A 101 -5.15 -13.42 5.59
N LYS A 102 -5.28 -14.09 6.71
CA LYS A 102 -6.50 -14.76 7.17
C LYS A 102 -7.39 -13.81 7.95
N GLN A 103 -8.64 -14.20 8.16
CA GLN A 103 -9.54 -13.47 9.05
C GLN A 103 -8.92 -13.29 10.45
N GLY A 104 -9.14 -12.13 11.06
CA GLY A 104 -8.60 -11.76 12.36
C GLY A 104 -7.13 -11.33 12.35
N GLU A 105 -6.38 -11.62 11.29
CA GLU A 105 -4.99 -11.17 11.16
C GLU A 105 -4.92 -9.70 10.73
N PHE A 106 -3.85 -9.01 11.11
CA PHE A 106 -3.68 -7.58 10.86
C PHE A 106 -2.21 -7.16 10.79
N ASN A 107 -1.95 -6.00 10.20
CA ASN A 107 -0.67 -5.31 10.34
C ASN A 107 -0.88 -4.05 11.20
N PRO A 108 -0.19 -3.92 12.34
CA PRO A 108 -0.23 -2.69 13.14
C PRO A 108 0.37 -1.52 12.35
N ILE A 109 0.20 -0.31 12.88
CA ILE A 109 0.80 0.87 12.27
C ILE A 109 2.32 0.75 12.18
N HIS A 110 2.86 0.86 10.96
CA HIS A 110 4.28 0.72 10.69
C HIS A 110 4.71 1.55 9.48
N ASN A 111 5.98 1.55 9.17
CA ASN A 111 6.57 2.05 7.93
C ASN A 111 7.69 1.11 7.48
N HIS A 112 8.29 1.39 6.33
CA HIS A 112 9.36 0.57 5.78
C HIS A 112 10.70 1.33 5.70
N ALA A 113 11.79 0.57 5.56
CA ALA A 113 13.06 1.08 5.06
C ALA A 113 12.95 1.42 3.56
N GLY A 114 13.97 2.10 3.02
CA GLY A 114 13.99 2.48 1.61
C GLY A 114 13.38 3.84 1.32
N VAL A 115 13.21 4.13 0.04
CA VAL A 115 12.71 5.42 -0.47
C VAL A 115 11.22 5.36 -0.76
N TYR A 116 10.79 4.36 -1.49
CA TYR A 116 9.40 4.11 -1.85
C TYR A 116 8.98 2.70 -1.47
N SER A 117 7.71 2.54 -1.18
CA SER A 117 7.02 1.27 -0.97
C SER A 117 5.79 1.19 -1.84
N PHE A 118 5.33 -0.02 -2.08
CA PHE A 118 4.06 -0.25 -2.75
C PHE A 118 3.31 -1.40 -2.11
N VAL A 119 2.01 -1.42 -2.31
CA VAL A 119 1.12 -2.54 -2.00
C VAL A 119 0.23 -2.82 -3.20
N ILE A 120 -0.06 -4.09 -3.47
CA ILE A 120 -0.96 -4.53 -4.54
C ILE A 120 -1.98 -5.48 -3.90
N TRP A 121 -3.27 -5.25 -4.12
CA TRP A 121 -4.30 -6.19 -3.70
C TRP A 121 -4.61 -7.14 -4.85
N MET A 122 -4.09 -8.37 -4.76
CA MET A 122 -4.25 -9.39 -5.79
C MET A 122 -5.55 -10.21 -5.62
N LYS A 123 -6.01 -10.36 -4.38
CA LYS A 123 -7.28 -11.01 -4.04
C LYS A 123 -7.90 -10.34 -2.82
N ILE A 124 -9.18 -10.01 -2.92
CA ILE A 124 -10.00 -9.47 -1.83
C ILE A 124 -11.27 -10.32 -1.74
N PRO A 125 -11.38 -11.24 -0.75
CA PRO A 125 -12.44 -12.24 -0.73
C PRO A 125 -13.78 -11.74 -0.15
N PHE A 126 -13.89 -10.45 0.17
CA PHE A 126 -15.04 -9.84 0.83
C PHE A 126 -15.45 -8.52 0.17
N GLU A 127 -16.59 -8.00 0.59
CA GLU A 127 -17.03 -6.62 0.32
C GLU A 127 -16.89 -5.78 1.60
N TRP A 128 -16.30 -4.60 1.50
CA TRP A 128 -16.08 -3.72 2.65
C TRP A 128 -17.39 -3.36 3.37
N LYS A 129 -18.47 -3.15 2.62
CA LYS A 129 -19.78 -2.82 3.20
C LYS A 129 -20.29 -3.95 4.07
N ASP A 130 -20.13 -5.19 3.65
CA ASP A 130 -20.61 -6.37 4.41
C ASP A 130 -19.81 -6.51 5.71
N GLN A 131 -18.50 -6.28 5.65
CA GLN A 131 -17.61 -6.29 6.81
C GLN A 131 -17.99 -5.22 7.85
N ASN A 132 -18.42 -4.05 7.43
CA ASN A 132 -18.72 -2.92 8.32
C ASN A 132 -20.20 -2.81 8.71
N ASN A 133 -21.10 -3.53 8.04
CA ASN A 133 -22.50 -3.65 8.42
C ASN A 133 -22.76 -4.78 9.42
N ASN A 134 -21.78 -5.64 9.68
CA ASN A 134 -21.90 -6.73 10.64
C ASN A 134 -21.85 -6.17 12.08
N THR A 135 -23.02 -6.07 12.70
CA THR A 135 -23.20 -5.50 14.04
C THR A 135 -22.46 -6.26 15.14
N SER A 136 -22.18 -7.56 14.95
CA SER A 136 -21.43 -8.37 15.92
C SER A 136 -19.94 -7.97 15.97
N LEU A 137 -19.40 -7.38 14.90
CA LEU A 137 -17.99 -6.95 14.79
C LEU A 137 -17.80 -5.47 15.07
N SER A 138 -18.71 -4.62 14.62
CA SER A 138 -18.62 -3.17 14.80
C SER A 138 -19.22 -2.69 16.14
N GLY A 139 -20.03 -3.50 16.80
CA GLY A 139 -20.73 -3.09 18.01
C GLY A 139 -21.48 -1.77 17.82
N ASN A 140 -21.41 -0.87 18.80
CA ASN A 140 -21.97 0.48 18.71
C ASN A 140 -20.92 1.51 18.23
N SER A 141 -19.84 1.09 17.57
CA SER A 141 -18.79 1.98 17.08
C SER A 141 -19.25 2.70 15.81
N ASN A 142 -19.02 3.99 15.75
CA ASN A 142 -19.18 4.78 14.52
C ASN A 142 -18.01 4.62 13.54
N GLY A 143 -16.96 3.88 13.92
CA GLY A 143 -15.77 3.67 13.11
C GLY A 143 -15.94 2.49 12.14
N GLN A 144 -15.96 2.78 10.84
CA GLN A 144 -16.08 1.77 9.78
C GLN A 144 -14.67 1.44 9.24
N LEU A 145 -13.84 0.75 10.05
CA LEU A 145 -12.44 0.48 9.74
C LEU A 145 -12.14 -0.99 9.43
N VAL A 146 -13.09 -1.89 9.70
CA VAL A 146 -12.93 -3.33 9.46
C VAL A 146 -12.54 -3.57 8.01
N SER A 147 -11.56 -4.43 7.79
CA SER A 147 -10.98 -4.79 6.48
C SER A 147 -10.26 -3.69 5.70
N SER A 148 -10.23 -2.46 6.21
CA SER A 148 -9.61 -1.31 5.53
C SER A 148 -8.08 -1.37 5.53
N PHE A 149 -7.49 -0.68 4.57
CA PHE A 149 -6.09 -0.25 4.59
C PHE A 149 -6.06 1.25 4.91
N GLN A 150 -5.25 1.66 5.86
CA GLN A 150 -5.20 3.04 6.31
C GLN A 150 -3.80 3.63 6.17
N LEU A 151 -3.71 4.79 5.56
CA LEU A 151 -2.54 5.66 5.57
C LEU A 151 -2.68 6.70 6.68
N SER A 152 -1.57 7.02 7.36
CA SER A 152 -1.53 8.03 8.43
C SER A 152 -0.42 9.04 8.17
N TYR A 153 -0.75 10.32 8.26
CA TYR A 153 0.18 11.43 8.03
C TYR A 153 -0.15 12.60 8.96
N ALA A 154 0.76 13.54 9.09
CA ALA A 154 0.49 14.80 9.78
C ALA A 154 0.09 15.86 8.76
N ASP A 155 -0.91 16.68 9.11
CA ASP A 155 -1.22 17.87 8.33
C ASP A 155 -0.23 19.02 8.63
N ILE A 156 -0.42 20.16 7.99
CA ILE A 156 0.45 21.34 8.16
C ILE A 156 0.47 21.87 9.61
N MET A 157 -0.54 21.57 10.41
CA MET A 157 -0.61 21.94 11.82
C MET A 157 0.05 20.91 12.73
N GLY A 158 0.55 19.80 12.18
CA GLY A 158 1.11 18.67 12.92
C GLY A 158 0.04 17.72 13.46
N GLU A 159 -1.24 17.92 13.12
CA GLU A 159 -2.32 17.05 13.56
C GLU A 159 -2.33 15.73 12.79
N PRO A 160 -2.52 14.60 13.48
CA PRO A 160 -2.66 13.30 12.83
C PRO A 160 -3.90 13.27 11.92
N ARG A 161 -3.69 12.83 10.69
CA ARG A 161 -4.74 12.59 9.69
C ARG A 161 -4.65 11.18 9.17
N THR A 162 -5.78 10.65 8.76
CA THR A 162 -5.86 9.31 8.17
C THR A 162 -6.62 9.35 6.85
N TYR A 163 -6.23 8.44 5.95
CA TYR A 163 -6.96 8.14 4.73
C TYR A 163 -7.22 6.64 4.66
N ASN A 164 -8.49 6.26 4.50
CA ASN A 164 -8.91 4.86 4.52
C ASN A 164 -9.26 4.38 3.12
N TYR A 165 -8.73 3.23 2.75
CA TYR A 165 -9.13 2.48 1.57
C TYR A 165 -10.16 1.42 1.98
N GLU A 166 -11.39 1.59 1.49
CA GLU A 166 -12.54 0.71 1.69
C GLU A 166 -12.50 -0.43 0.67
N LEU A 167 -11.64 -1.42 0.92
CA LEU A 167 -11.30 -2.44 -0.03
C LEU A 167 -12.42 -3.47 -0.26
N SER A 168 -12.72 -3.71 -1.51
CA SER A 168 -13.72 -4.69 -1.99
C SER A 168 -13.18 -5.44 -3.21
N LYS A 169 -13.87 -6.48 -3.67
CA LYS A 169 -13.46 -7.30 -4.85
C LYS A 169 -13.15 -6.47 -6.11
N LYS A 170 -13.86 -5.37 -6.33
CA LYS A 170 -13.63 -4.45 -7.46
C LYS A 170 -12.22 -3.84 -7.47
N ASP A 171 -11.58 -3.79 -6.31
CA ASP A 171 -10.26 -3.18 -6.11
C ASP A 171 -9.10 -4.17 -6.33
N GLU A 172 -9.41 -5.44 -6.66
CA GLU A 172 -8.37 -6.42 -7.04
C GLU A 172 -7.54 -5.92 -8.24
N GLY A 173 -6.22 -5.98 -8.12
CA GLY A 173 -5.27 -5.40 -9.08
C GLY A 173 -4.99 -3.91 -8.86
N MET A 174 -5.59 -3.27 -7.85
CA MET A 174 -5.20 -1.92 -7.44
C MET A 174 -3.85 -1.95 -6.71
N MET A 175 -3.04 -0.97 -7.01
CA MET A 175 -1.71 -0.77 -6.43
C MET A 175 -1.60 0.65 -5.89
N LEU A 176 -1.00 0.80 -4.73
CA LEU A 176 -0.53 2.09 -4.21
C LEU A 176 0.98 2.13 -4.23
N LEU A 177 1.55 3.27 -4.65
CA LEU A 177 2.97 3.57 -4.52
C LEU A 177 3.11 4.85 -3.67
N PHE A 178 3.91 4.77 -2.61
CA PHE A 178 4.02 5.82 -1.60
C PHE A 178 5.43 5.90 -1.01
N PRO A 179 5.81 7.03 -0.36
CA PRO A 179 7.06 7.13 0.38
C PRO A 179 7.16 6.07 1.46
N SER A 180 8.28 5.33 1.56
CA SER A 180 8.42 4.23 2.53
C SER A 180 8.22 4.66 3.98
N LYS A 181 8.42 5.94 4.30
CA LYS A 181 8.21 6.50 5.65
C LYS A 181 6.75 6.85 5.95
N LEU A 182 5.86 6.79 4.96
CA LEU A 182 4.44 6.98 5.20
C LEU A 182 3.89 5.84 6.05
N ARG A 183 3.36 6.17 7.22
CA ARG A 183 2.81 5.18 8.14
C ARG A 183 1.52 4.63 7.59
N HIS A 184 1.36 3.32 7.75
CA HIS A 184 0.16 2.61 7.30
C HIS A 184 -0.12 1.41 8.17
N GLN A 185 -1.37 0.95 8.13
CA GLN A 185 -1.85 -0.22 8.84
C GLN A 185 -2.91 -0.96 8.03
N VAL A 186 -3.10 -2.23 8.38
CA VAL A 186 -4.06 -3.11 7.72
C VAL A 186 -4.97 -3.68 8.78
N TYR A 187 -6.25 -3.32 8.71
CA TYR A 187 -7.26 -3.82 9.64
C TYR A 187 -7.64 -5.26 9.30
N PRO A 188 -8.01 -6.04 10.32
CA PRO A 188 -8.50 -7.40 10.12
C PRO A 188 -9.84 -7.39 9.39
N PHE A 189 -10.15 -8.50 8.73
CA PHE A 189 -11.47 -8.84 8.22
C PHE A 189 -11.97 -10.10 8.94
N TYR A 190 -13.25 -10.40 8.82
CA TYR A 190 -13.90 -11.49 9.55
C TYR A 190 -14.91 -12.22 8.67
N ASP A 191 -15.44 -13.33 9.18
CA ASP A 191 -16.51 -14.13 8.55
C ASP A 191 -16.19 -14.54 7.09
N CYS A 192 -14.91 -14.84 6.83
CA CYS A 192 -14.44 -15.27 5.53
C CYS A 192 -13.21 -16.17 5.69
N ASP A 193 -13.31 -17.41 5.22
CA ASP A 193 -12.23 -18.40 5.33
C ASP A 193 -11.20 -18.31 4.20
N GLU A 194 -11.43 -17.43 3.21
CA GLU A 194 -10.50 -17.22 2.13
C GLU A 194 -9.47 -16.13 2.48
N ASP A 195 -8.23 -16.33 2.01
CA ASP A 195 -7.16 -15.37 2.25
C ASP A 195 -7.32 -14.10 1.42
N ARG A 196 -7.09 -12.93 2.02
CA ARG A 196 -6.73 -11.71 1.30
C ARG A 196 -5.26 -11.81 0.88
N ILE A 197 -4.97 -11.60 -0.42
CA ILE A 197 -3.61 -11.71 -0.97
C ILE A 197 -3.14 -10.32 -1.39
N SER A 198 -2.04 -9.88 -0.79
CA SER A 198 -1.45 -8.58 -1.09
C SER A 198 0.08 -8.60 -1.10
#